data_2b6fecc40fdf6fba11d0fff6b88573ad
#
_entry.id   2b6fecc40fdf6fba11d0fff6b88573ad
#
_cell.length_a   1.000
_cell.length_b   1.000
_cell.length_c   1.000
_cell.angle_alpha   90.00
_cell.angle_beta   90.00
_cell.angle_gamma   90.00
#
_symmetry.space_group_name_H-M   'P 1'
#
loop_
_entity.id
_entity.type
_entity.pdbx_description
1 polymer ?
#
loop_
_entity_poly.entity_id
_entity_poly.type
_entity_poly.pdbx_seq_one_letter_code
_entity_poly.pdbx_strand_id
1 'polypeptide(L)'
;NLPQKRELAFFGGSFTGIPLERQEYLLSSVQPWILSEQIQSIRISTHALLVDDAKLALLNRYHVKTVELGIQSTDHDVLKLAGRECGYDIVRSATRKIRAQGFRLGLQLMPGLPGDDELKFSKSVADVISLKPDFVRIYPTLVIKNTDLFTLYQQGSYTPWSLERMVEGVTGAMANFEES
;
A
#
# COMPACT_ATOMS: atom_id res chain seq x y z
N ASN A 1 12.49 -29.42 -1.52
CA ASN A 1 11.37 -28.52 -1.85
C ASN A 1 10.77 -28.04 -0.53
N LEU A 2 11.05 -26.78 -0.16
CA LEU A 2 10.30 -26.11 0.91
C LEU A 2 8.84 -26.03 0.46
N PRO A 3 7.86 -26.31 1.34
CA PRO A 3 6.46 -26.16 1.01
C PRO A 3 6.22 -24.72 0.59
N GLN A 4 5.77 -24.50 -0.65
CA GLN A 4 5.45 -23.18 -1.15
C GLN A 4 4.28 -22.62 -0.33
N LYS A 5 4.54 -21.62 0.51
CA LYS A 5 3.47 -20.89 1.20
C LYS A 5 2.64 -20.17 0.15
N ARG A 6 1.38 -20.53 0.04
CA ARG A 6 0.41 -19.88 -0.86
C ARG A 6 -0.40 -18.88 -0.08
N GLU A 7 -0.35 -17.62 -0.51
CA GLU A 7 -1.13 -16.54 0.05
C GLU A 7 -2.11 -16.03 -1.02
N LEU A 8 -3.38 -15.93 -0.67
CA LEU A 8 -4.38 -15.29 -1.53
C LEU A 8 -4.40 -13.80 -1.23
N ALA A 9 -4.42 -12.98 -2.27
CA ALA A 9 -4.45 -11.54 -2.12
C ALA A 9 -5.69 -10.92 -2.78
N PHE A 10 -6.39 -10.06 -2.03
CA PHE A 10 -7.41 -9.19 -2.59
C PHE A 10 -6.79 -7.85 -2.98
N PHE A 11 -6.81 -7.57 -4.28
CA PHE A 11 -6.25 -6.36 -4.90
C PHE A 11 -7.29 -5.60 -5.72
N GLY A 12 -6.95 -4.40 -6.14
CA GLY A 12 -7.70 -3.60 -7.08
C GLY A 12 -8.48 -2.44 -6.48
N GLY A 13 -8.29 -2.19 -5.19
CA GLY A 13 -8.90 -1.08 -4.47
C GLY A 13 -8.71 -1.21 -2.97
N SER A 14 -9.41 -0.34 -2.22
CA SER A 14 -9.37 -0.39 -0.75
C SER A 14 -10.35 -1.45 -0.24
N PHE A 15 -9.84 -2.64 0.11
CA PHE A 15 -10.68 -3.75 0.56
C PHE A 15 -11.61 -3.38 1.72
N THR A 16 -11.10 -2.66 2.72
CA THR A 16 -11.92 -2.22 3.87
C THR A 16 -12.84 -1.02 3.54
N GLY A 17 -12.81 -0.53 2.31
CA GLY A 17 -13.70 0.52 1.79
C GLY A 17 -14.97 0.00 1.15
N ILE A 18 -15.05 -1.29 0.83
CA ILE A 18 -16.30 -1.89 0.32
C ILE A 18 -17.26 -2.22 1.48
N PRO A 19 -18.58 -2.38 1.23
CA PRO A 19 -19.54 -2.72 2.25
C PRO A 19 -19.14 -3.94 3.09
N LEU A 20 -19.41 -3.92 4.39
CA LEU A 20 -18.96 -4.94 5.33
C LEU A 20 -19.45 -6.35 4.94
N GLU A 21 -20.72 -6.47 4.53
CA GLU A 21 -21.29 -7.72 4.04
C GLU A 21 -20.53 -8.29 2.83
N ARG A 22 -20.04 -7.40 1.96
CA ARG A 22 -19.23 -7.80 0.80
C ARG A 22 -17.83 -8.25 1.20
N GLN A 23 -17.22 -7.58 2.19
CA GLN A 23 -15.96 -8.02 2.77
C GLN A 23 -16.11 -9.43 3.35
N GLU A 24 -17.14 -9.63 4.17
CA GLU A 24 -17.42 -10.92 4.81
C GLU A 24 -17.71 -12.03 3.78
N TYR A 25 -18.50 -11.74 2.76
CA TYR A 25 -18.76 -12.66 1.66
C TYR A 25 -17.46 -13.11 0.95
N LEU A 26 -16.60 -12.16 0.59
CA LEU A 26 -15.33 -12.46 -0.08
C LEU A 26 -14.38 -13.26 0.81
N LEU A 27 -14.27 -12.91 2.08
CA LEU A 27 -13.42 -13.60 3.04
C LEU A 27 -13.93 -15.01 3.35
N SER A 28 -15.24 -15.17 3.53
CA SER A 28 -15.86 -16.49 3.79
C SER A 28 -15.71 -17.43 2.60
N SER A 29 -15.82 -16.92 1.37
CA SER A 29 -15.66 -17.74 0.16
C SER A 29 -14.29 -18.42 0.04
N VAL A 30 -13.26 -17.89 0.71
CA VAL A 30 -11.88 -18.43 0.69
C VAL A 30 -11.66 -19.49 1.79
N GLN A 31 -12.52 -19.55 2.81
CA GLN A 31 -12.29 -20.42 3.98
C GLN A 31 -12.14 -21.93 3.65
N PRO A 32 -12.86 -22.51 2.67
CA PRO A 32 -12.63 -23.92 2.33
C PRO A 32 -11.17 -24.25 1.95
N TRP A 33 -10.49 -23.32 1.24
CA TRP A 33 -9.08 -23.50 0.85
C TRP A 33 -8.12 -23.26 2.02
N ILE A 34 -8.48 -22.38 2.96
CA ILE A 34 -7.72 -22.22 4.23
C ILE A 34 -7.83 -23.47 5.08
N LEU A 35 -9.05 -24.00 5.29
CA LEU A 35 -9.31 -25.19 6.10
C LEU A 35 -8.68 -26.45 5.52
N SER A 36 -8.56 -26.56 4.20
CA SER A 36 -7.88 -27.66 3.51
C SER A 36 -6.37 -27.44 3.35
N GLU A 37 -5.82 -26.40 3.96
CA GLU A 37 -4.39 -26.02 3.91
C GLU A 37 -3.83 -25.79 2.51
N GLN A 38 -4.69 -25.62 1.50
CA GLN A 38 -4.27 -25.25 0.14
C GLN A 38 -3.78 -23.80 0.06
N ILE A 39 -4.29 -22.94 0.94
CA ILE A 39 -3.88 -21.54 1.12
C ILE A 39 -3.58 -21.36 2.62
N GLN A 40 -2.46 -20.75 2.97
CA GLN A 40 -2.02 -20.57 4.35
C GLN A 40 -2.43 -19.24 4.95
N SER A 41 -2.68 -18.22 4.10
CA SER A 41 -3.06 -16.89 4.58
C SER A 41 -3.76 -16.06 3.50
N ILE A 42 -4.42 -15.01 3.95
CA ILE A 42 -5.02 -13.99 3.09
C ILE A 42 -4.26 -12.68 3.32
N ARG A 43 -4.05 -11.93 2.24
CA ARG A 43 -3.56 -10.55 2.24
C ARG A 43 -4.60 -9.64 1.65
N ILE A 44 -4.73 -8.44 2.22
CA ILE A 44 -5.58 -7.38 1.67
C ILE A 44 -4.78 -6.09 1.49
N SER A 45 -5.18 -5.28 0.52
CA SER A 45 -4.69 -3.91 0.37
C SER A 45 -5.81 -2.93 0.70
N THR A 46 -5.47 -1.86 1.40
CA THR A 46 -6.43 -0.82 1.77
C THR A 46 -5.79 0.54 1.96
N HIS A 47 -6.62 1.54 2.24
CA HIS A 47 -6.22 2.91 2.54
C HIS A 47 -6.23 3.17 4.06
N ALA A 48 -5.29 3.96 4.57
CA ALA A 48 -5.15 4.20 6.01
C ALA A 48 -6.40 4.81 6.66
N LEU A 49 -7.14 5.68 5.95
CA LEU A 49 -8.41 6.24 6.41
C LEU A 49 -9.51 5.19 6.64
N LEU A 50 -9.38 4.02 6.05
CA LEU A 50 -10.38 2.96 6.07
C LEU A 50 -10.06 1.84 7.06
N VAL A 51 -9.08 2.08 7.94
CA VAL A 51 -8.65 1.14 9.00
C VAL A 51 -9.31 1.52 10.31
N ASP A 52 -10.19 0.65 10.81
CA ASP A 52 -10.77 0.73 12.14
C ASP A 52 -10.75 -0.63 12.85
N ASP A 53 -11.01 -0.62 14.14
CA ASP A 53 -10.88 -1.82 14.99
C ASP A 53 -11.93 -2.89 14.63
N ALA A 54 -13.12 -2.50 14.19
CA ALA A 54 -14.18 -3.44 13.79
C ALA A 54 -13.78 -4.19 12.51
N LYS A 55 -13.24 -3.49 11.51
CA LYS A 55 -12.74 -4.08 10.27
C LYS A 55 -11.54 -4.97 10.52
N LEU A 56 -10.59 -4.55 11.37
CA LEU A 56 -9.45 -5.39 11.74
C LEU A 56 -9.89 -6.67 12.47
N ALA A 57 -10.89 -6.58 13.36
CA ALA A 57 -11.46 -7.76 14.01
C ALA A 57 -12.11 -8.72 13.01
N LEU A 58 -12.83 -8.19 11.99
CA LEU A 58 -13.36 -9.00 10.89
C LEU A 58 -12.23 -9.71 10.13
N LEU A 59 -11.18 -9.00 9.74
CA LEU A 59 -10.03 -9.57 9.02
C LEU A 59 -9.37 -10.71 9.82
N ASN A 60 -9.19 -10.53 11.13
CA ASN A 60 -8.64 -11.57 12.02
C ASN A 60 -9.50 -12.84 12.05
N ARG A 61 -10.82 -12.69 12.09
CA ARG A 61 -11.77 -13.82 12.10
C ARG A 61 -11.60 -14.71 10.87
N TYR A 62 -11.24 -14.12 9.73
CA TYR A 62 -11.14 -14.81 8.44
C TYR A 62 -9.71 -15.13 7.98
N HIS A 63 -8.75 -15.27 8.90
CA HIS A 63 -7.38 -15.70 8.61
C HIS A 63 -6.59 -14.74 7.71
N VAL A 64 -6.96 -13.46 7.65
CA VAL A 64 -6.07 -12.44 7.06
C VAL A 64 -4.84 -12.32 7.94
N LYS A 65 -3.66 -12.37 7.34
CA LYS A 65 -2.37 -12.25 8.05
C LYS A 65 -1.62 -10.99 7.66
N THR A 66 -1.90 -10.45 6.49
CA THR A 66 -1.16 -9.31 5.95
C THR A 66 -2.12 -8.19 5.55
N VAL A 67 -1.88 -7.00 6.06
CA VAL A 67 -2.56 -5.77 5.66
C VAL A 67 -1.54 -4.84 5.01
N GLU A 68 -1.80 -4.46 3.76
CA GLU A 68 -0.96 -3.57 2.98
C GLU A 68 -1.64 -2.20 2.85
N LEU A 69 -0.96 -1.13 3.28
CA LEU A 69 -1.46 0.24 3.16
C LEU A 69 -0.87 0.93 1.94
N GLY A 70 -1.74 1.38 1.04
CA GLY A 70 -1.38 2.24 -0.07
C GLY A 70 -1.21 3.68 0.40
N ILE A 71 -0.05 4.04 0.94
CA ILE A 71 0.24 5.39 1.42
C ILE A 71 0.72 6.31 0.30
N GLN A 72 1.40 5.78 -0.69
CA GLN A 72 1.93 6.38 -1.93
C GLN A 72 3.04 7.42 -1.70
N SER A 73 2.85 8.38 -0.81
CA SER A 73 3.80 9.40 -0.36
C SER A 73 3.47 9.78 1.08
N THR A 74 4.39 10.44 1.77
CA THR A 74 4.14 11.11 3.07
C THR A 74 4.15 12.63 2.93
N ASP A 75 4.45 13.13 1.72
CA ASP A 75 4.41 14.56 1.43
C ASP A 75 2.96 15.02 1.18
N HIS A 76 2.56 16.08 1.89
CA HIS A 76 1.18 16.58 1.83
C HIS A 76 0.80 17.10 0.45
N ASP A 77 1.70 17.84 -0.20
CA ASP A 77 1.41 18.47 -1.49
C ASP A 77 1.33 17.44 -2.60
N VAL A 78 2.20 16.42 -2.57
CA VAL A 78 2.15 15.27 -3.48
C VAL A 78 0.83 14.53 -3.34
N LEU A 79 0.41 14.23 -2.10
CA LEU A 79 -0.86 13.53 -1.86
C LEU A 79 -2.06 14.35 -2.29
N LYS A 80 -2.05 15.67 -2.05
CA LYS A 80 -3.09 16.58 -2.47
C LYS A 80 -3.23 16.62 -3.99
N LEU A 81 -2.12 16.77 -4.72
CA LEU A 81 -2.11 16.78 -6.18
C LEU A 81 -2.51 15.43 -6.78
N ALA A 82 -2.25 14.34 -6.08
CA ALA A 82 -2.68 12.99 -6.46
C ALA A 82 -4.13 12.66 -6.05
N GLY A 83 -4.88 13.60 -5.47
CA GLY A 83 -6.24 13.36 -4.98
C GLY A 83 -6.33 12.35 -3.83
N ARG A 84 -5.29 12.22 -3.02
CA ARG A 84 -5.16 11.22 -1.95
C ARG A 84 -4.82 11.85 -0.59
N GLU A 85 -5.55 12.86 -0.21
CA GLU A 85 -5.29 13.54 1.06
C GLU A 85 -5.40 12.58 2.25
N CYS A 86 -4.24 12.19 2.77
CA CYS A 86 -4.12 11.37 3.97
C CYS A 86 -2.89 11.82 4.75
N GLY A 87 -3.11 12.54 5.85
CA GLY A 87 -2.02 13.02 6.69
C GLY A 87 -1.17 11.87 7.26
N TYR A 88 0.13 12.10 7.41
CA TYR A 88 1.07 11.13 7.97
C TYR A 88 0.65 10.58 9.36
N ASP A 89 0.02 11.41 10.19
CA ASP A 89 -0.50 10.98 11.50
C ASP A 89 -1.60 9.91 11.38
N ILE A 90 -2.41 9.97 10.33
CA ILE A 90 -3.44 8.95 10.04
C ILE A 90 -2.76 7.63 9.65
N VAL A 91 -1.74 7.70 8.79
CA VAL A 91 -0.94 6.53 8.42
C VAL A 91 -0.31 5.91 9.67
N ARG A 92 0.31 6.73 10.52
CA ARG A 92 0.94 6.29 11.77
C ARG A 92 -0.06 5.66 12.75
N SER A 93 -1.26 6.20 12.84
CA SER A 93 -2.34 5.63 13.65
C SER A 93 -2.80 4.28 13.10
N ALA A 94 -3.03 4.18 11.78
CA ALA A 94 -3.45 2.95 11.13
C ALA A 94 -2.40 1.84 11.28
N THR A 95 -1.11 2.15 11.11
CA THR A 95 0.00 1.19 11.29
C THR A 95 0.06 0.64 12.71
N ARG A 96 -0.14 1.49 13.72
CA ARG A 96 -0.21 1.06 15.13
C ARG A 96 -1.36 0.08 15.37
N LYS A 97 -2.55 0.38 14.85
CA LYS A 97 -3.73 -0.50 14.98
C LYS A 97 -3.52 -1.86 14.31
N ILE A 98 -3.00 -1.85 13.09
CA ILE A 98 -2.70 -3.08 12.33
C ILE A 98 -1.72 -3.97 13.13
N ARG A 99 -0.63 -3.39 13.63
CA ARG A 99 0.36 -4.12 14.43
C ARG A 99 -0.20 -4.63 15.76
N ALA A 100 -0.97 -3.80 16.47
CA ALA A 100 -1.59 -4.17 17.74
C ALA A 100 -2.53 -5.38 17.60
N GLN A 101 -3.09 -5.60 16.43
CA GLN A 101 -3.94 -6.75 16.09
C GLN A 101 -3.14 -7.96 15.54
N GLY A 102 -1.80 -7.89 15.49
CA GLY A 102 -0.93 -8.98 15.10
C GLY A 102 -0.80 -9.22 13.58
N PHE A 103 -1.24 -8.29 12.75
CA PHE A 103 -1.05 -8.40 11.29
C PHE A 103 0.38 -8.05 10.87
N ARG A 104 0.85 -8.71 9.81
CA ARG A 104 2.00 -8.24 9.05
C ARG A 104 1.61 -6.96 8.31
N LEU A 105 2.47 -5.95 8.39
CA LEU A 105 2.27 -4.65 7.81
C LEU A 105 3.08 -4.49 6.52
N GLY A 106 2.39 -4.31 5.39
CA GLY A 106 2.99 -3.84 4.15
C GLY A 106 2.73 -2.34 3.94
N LEU A 107 3.70 -1.61 3.42
CA LEU A 107 3.53 -0.22 3.01
C LEU A 107 3.88 -0.08 1.53
N GLN A 108 3.09 0.70 0.79
CA GLN A 108 3.29 0.93 -0.62
C GLN A 108 3.61 2.40 -0.89
N LEU A 109 4.68 2.67 -1.65
CA LEU A 109 5.09 3.98 -2.13
C LEU A 109 4.96 4.06 -3.65
N MET A 110 4.74 5.28 -4.16
CA MET A 110 4.68 5.57 -5.60
C MET A 110 5.52 6.82 -5.91
N PRO A 111 6.82 6.66 -6.22
CA PRO A 111 7.65 7.77 -6.67
C PRO A 111 7.17 8.33 -8.01
N GLY A 112 7.36 9.63 -8.21
CA GLY A 112 7.04 10.32 -9.43
C GLY A 112 5.58 10.72 -9.60
N LEU A 113 4.79 10.77 -8.53
CA LEU A 113 3.45 11.39 -8.54
C LEU A 113 3.51 12.89 -8.88
N PRO A 114 2.38 13.54 -9.27
CA PRO A 114 2.35 14.97 -9.48
C PRO A 114 2.92 15.73 -8.27
N GLY A 115 3.86 16.65 -8.54
CA GLY A 115 4.51 17.44 -7.51
C GLY A 115 5.61 16.72 -6.70
N ASP A 116 5.91 15.45 -7.03
CA ASP A 116 6.97 14.68 -6.37
C ASP A 116 8.36 15.03 -6.93
N ASP A 117 9.35 14.96 -6.05
CA ASP A 117 10.78 15.11 -6.37
C ASP A 117 11.62 14.17 -5.50
N GLU A 118 12.93 14.12 -5.73
CA GLU A 118 13.84 13.22 -5.02
C GLU A 118 13.87 13.48 -3.52
N LEU A 119 13.76 14.74 -3.09
CA LEU A 119 13.79 15.10 -1.67
C LEU A 119 12.51 14.64 -0.97
N LYS A 120 11.35 14.84 -1.59
CA LYS A 120 10.05 14.40 -1.06
C LYS A 120 9.95 12.87 -1.04
N PHE A 121 10.41 12.21 -2.10
CA PHE A 121 10.46 10.75 -2.13
C PHE A 121 11.41 10.21 -1.07
N SER A 122 12.64 10.75 -0.95
CA SER A 122 13.60 10.35 0.09
C SER A 122 13.04 10.55 1.50
N LYS A 123 12.33 11.68 1.75
CA LYS A 123 11.61 11.90 3.00
C LYS A 123 10.55 10.83 3.23
N SER A 124 9.77 10.49 2.20
CA SER A 124 8.75 9.45 2.30
C SER A 124 9.36 8.07 2.63
N VAL A 125 10.53 7.76 2.08
CA VAL A 125 11.30 6.53 2.41
C VAL A 125 11.69 6.54 3.89
N ALA A 126 12.28 7.64 4.40
CA ALA A 126 12.68 7.77 5.79
C ALA A 126 11.48 7.64 6.76
N ASP A 127 10.35 8.28 6.42
CA ASP A 127 9.12 8.18 7.19
C ASP A 127 8.60 6.73 7.24
N VAL A 128 8.65 6.01 6.11
CA VAL A 128 8.25 4.59 6.03
C VAL A 128 9.17 3.70 6.86
N ILE A 129 10.47 3.90 6.82
CA ILE A 129 11.44 3.17 7.65
C ILE A 129 11.09 3.36 9.15
N SER A 130 10.76 4.59 9.57
CA SER A 130 10.38 4.87 10.94
C SER A 130 9.13 4.12 11.42
N LEU A 131 8.24 3.74 10.49
CA LEU A 131 7.04 2.94 10.76
C LEU A 131 7.36 1.43 10.90
N LYS A 132 8.57 1.00 10.58
CA LYS A 132 9.07 -0.39 10.69
C LYS A 132 8.14 -1.42 10.03
N PRO A 133 7.78 -1.30 8.73
CA PRO A 133 6.94 -2.28 8.06
C PRO A 133 7.63 -3.65 7.95
N ASP A 134 6.87 -4.72 7.79
CA ASP A 134 7.42 -6.06 7.51
C ASP A 134 7.92 -6.19 6.07
N PHE A 135 7.41 -5.36 5.18
CA PHE A 135 7.89 -5.21 3.80
C PHE A 135 7.39 -3.90 3.18
N VAL A 136 8.07 -3.45 2.15
CA VAL A 136 7.70 -2.28 1.35
C VAL A 136 7.53 -2.69 -0.11
N ARG A 137 6.58 -2.04 -0.79
CA ARG A 137 6.43 -2.11 -2.24
C ARG A 137 6.61 -0.72 -2.84
N ILE A 138 7.42 -0.64 -3.87
CA ILE A 138 7.63 0.59 -4.63
C ILE A 138 7.02 0.39 -6.01
N TYR A 139 6.05 1.23 -6.34
CA TYR A 139 5.40 1.25 -7.64
C TYR A 139 5.75 2.55 -8.38
N PRO A 140 6.69 2.54 -9.33
CA PRO A 140 6.95 3.70 -10.18
C PRO A 140 5.69 4.22 -10.83
N THR A 141 5.49 5.54 -10.80
CA THR A 141 4.32 6.16 -11.42
C THR A 141 4.47 6.13 -12.94
N LEU A 142 3.49 5.54 -13.62
CA LEU A 142 3.43 5.47 -15.07
C LEU A 142 2.20 6.21 -15.58
N VAL A 143 2.35 6.91 -16.71
CA VAL A 143 1.24 7.59 -17.40
C VAL A 143 0.49 6.58 -18.26
N ILE A 144 -0.73 6.25 -17.84
CA ILE A 144 -1.58 5.29 -18.54
C ILE A 144 -2.69 6.04 -19.29
N LYS A 145 -2.94 5.73 -20.53
CA LYS A 145 -4.01 6.33 -21.35
C LYS A 145 -5.38 6.23 -20.66
N ASN A 146 -6.20 7.25 -20.85
CA ASN A 146 -7.55 7.35 -20.29
C ASN A 146 -7.59 7.47 -18.75
N THR A 147 -6.55 8.05 -18.14
CA THR A 147 -6.51 8.41 -16.73
C THR A 147 -6.41 9.93 -16.57
N ASP A 148 -6.75 10.45 -15.39
CA ASP A 148 -6.58 11.87 -15.06
C ASP A 148 -5.11 12.30 -15.19
N LEU A 149 -4.18 11.41 -14.79
CA LEU A 149 -2.74 11.66 -14.94
C LEU A 149 -2.33 11.81 -16.42
N PHE A 150 -2.93 11.03 -17.32
CA PHE A 150 -2.71 11.18 -18.76
C PHE A 150 -3.22 12.52 -19.27
N THR A 151 -4.35 13.00 -18.77
CA THR A 151 -4.88 14.33 -19.11
C THR A 151 -3.93 15.44 -18.66
N LEU A 152 -3.42 15.38 -17.43
CA LEU A 152 -2.42 16.33 -16.93
C LEU A 152 -1.13 16.31 -17.75
N TYR A 153 -0.68 15.12 -18.15
CA TYR A 153 0.49 14.97 -19.03
C TYR A 153 0.26 15.59 -20.41
N GLN A 154 -0.88 15.35 -21.04
CA GLN A 154 -1.22 15.95 -22.35
C GLN A 154 -1.32 17.48 -22.30
N GLN A 155 -1.77 18.02 -21.17
CA GLN A 155 -1.87 19.47 -20.96
C GLN A 155 -0.54 20.14 -20.57
N GLY A 156 0.54 19.37 -20.41
CA GLY A 156 1.84 19.85 -19.96
C GLY A 156 1.88 20.25 -18.47
N SER A 157 0.84 19.91 -17.70
CA SER A 157 0.74 20.19 -16.25
C SER A 157 1.42 19.15 -15.38
N TYR A 158 1.83 18.03 -15.98
CA TYR A 158 2.59 16.96 -15.33
C TYR A 158 3.67 16.44 -16.27
N THR A 159 4.89 16.27 -15.74
CA THR A 159 6.01 15.64 -16.44
C THR A 159 6.45 14.43 -15.63
N PRO A 160 6.39 13.21 -16.20
CA PRO A 160 6.86 12.02 -15.51
C PRO A 160 8.38 12.08 -15.28
N TRP A 161 8.86 11.42 -14.25
CA TRP A 161 10.30 11.26 -14.06
C TRP A 161 10.90 10.49 -15.25
N SER A 162 12.14 10.84 -15.64
CA SER A 162 12.87 10.07 -16.63
C SER A 162 13.15 8.65 -16.09
N LEU A 163 13.45 7.72 -16.98
CA LEU A 163 13.78 6.36 -16.59
C LEU A 163 14.99 6.34 -15.65
N GLU A 164 16.04 7.11 -15.98
CA GLU A 164 17.27 7.20 -15.20
C GLU A 164 16.98 7.73 -13.79
N ARG A 165 16.23 8.83 -13.69
CA ARG A 165 15.82 9.42 -12.42
C ARG A 165 15.00 8.44 -11.57
N MET A 166 14.09 7.70 -12.20
CA MET A 166 13.28 6.70 -11.51
C MET A 166 14.14 5.55 -11.01
N VAL A 167 15.05 5.03 -11.82
CA VAL A 167 15.96 3.95 -11.44
C VAL A 167 16.86 4.37 -10.27
N GLU A 168 17.46 5.55 -10.33
CA GLU A 168 18.29 6.09 -9.24
C GLU A 168 17.50 6.21 -7.93
N GLY A 169 16.32 6.83 -7.98
CA GLY A 169 15.47 7.01 -6.80
C GLY A 169 15.03 5.68 -6.18
N VAL A 170 14.58 4.73 -7.01
CA VAL A 170 14.13 3.41 -6.54
C VAL A 170 15.30 2.60 -5.98
N THR A 171 16.46 2.60 -6.65
CA THR A 171 17.64 1.87 -6.18
C THR A 171 18.13 2.42 -4.84
N GLY A 172 18.18 3.76 -4.67
CA GLY A 172 18.52 4.38 -3.41
C GLY A 172 17.51 4.04 -2.29
N ALA A 173 16.22 4.04 -2.60
CA ALA A 173 15.19 3.64 -1.64
C ALA A 173 15.34 2.17 -1.22
N MET A 174 15.60 1.25 -2.16
CA MET A 174 15.82 -0.16 -1.86
C MET A 174 17.02 -0.36 -0.93
N ALA A 175 18.15 0.30 -1.19
CA ALA A 175 19.33 0.24 -0.32
C ALA A 175 18.98 0.71 1.11
N ASN A 176 18.28 1.83 1.27
CA ASN A 176 17.87 2.32 2.58
C ASN A 176 16.93 1.34 3.33
N PHE A 177 16.04 0.63 2.62
CA PHE A 177 15.18 -0.38 3.24
C PHE A 177 15.94 -1.66 3.62
N GLU A 178 16.98 -2.05 2.89
CA GLU A 178 17.79 -3.22 3.21
C GLU A 178 18.71 -2.99 4.44
N GLU A 179 19.11 -1.74 4.67
CA GLU A 179 19.94 -1.36 5.82
C GLU A 179 19.14 -1.14 7.13
N SER A 180 17.82 -1.05 7.07
CA SER A 180 16.93 -0.69 8.18
C SER A 180 16.26 -1.90 8.82
#